data_60f07ada750d026df382c981ad1831af
#
_entry.id   60f07ada750d026df382c981ad1831af
#
_cell.length_a   1.000
_cell.length_b   1.000
_cell.length_c   1.000
_cell.angle_alpha   90.00
_cell.angle_beta   90.00
_cell.angle_gamma   90.00
#
_symmetry.space_group_name_H-M   'P 1'
#
loop_
_entity.id
_entity.type
_entity.pdbx_description
1 polymer ?
#
loop_
_entity_poly.entity_id
_entity_poly.type
_entity_poly.pdbx_seq_one_letter_code
_entity_poly.pdbx_strand_id
1 'polypeptide(L)'
;MNREMLMLVDAISREKNVERDVVFGAVESALAQATKKLHQGDVDIRVAVDRDSGDYETFRRWHVVPDEAGLQLPDQEILLFEAKEEMPDIEVDEYIEETVDSVPIGRIGAMAA
;
A
#
# COMPACT_ATOMS: atom_id res chain seq x y z
N MET A 1 14.34 7.63 10.36
CA MET A 1 13.71 6.68 11.31
C MET A 1 12.39 7.22 11.81
N ASN A 2 11.36 6.42 11.78
CA ASN A 2 10.03 6.82 12.27
C ASN A 2 9.80 6.21 13.65
N ARG A 3 10.11 6.96 14.69
CA ARG A 3 9.95 6.49 16.08
C ARG A 3 8.51 6.29 16.47
N GLU A 4 7.62 7.14 15.97
CA GLU A 4 6.19 7.05 16.25
C GLU A 4 5.63 5.71 15.78
N MET A 5 6.04 5.28 14.58
CA MET A 5 5.68 3.97 14.04
C MET A 5 6.18 2.85 14.93
N LEU A 6 7.46 2.88 15.31
CA LEU A 6 8.06 1.82 16.13
C LEU A 6 7.42 1.74 17.51
N MET A 7 7.12 2.89 18.11
CA MET A 7 6.47 2.95 19.42
C MET A 7 5.04 2.42 19.36
N LEU A 8 4.30 2.76 18.30
CA LEU A 8 2.94 2.28 18.11
C LEU A 8 2.92 0.76 17.98
N VAL A 9 3.81 0.22 17.14
CA VAL A 9 3.90 -1.24 16.93
C VAL A 9 4.26 -1.96 18.22
N ASP A 10 5.24 -1.45 18.97
CA ASP A 10 5.64 -2.06 20.24
C ASP A 10 4.50 -2.04 21.25
N ALA A 11 3.78 -0.93 21.35
CA ALA A 11 2.66 -0.78 22.28
C ALA A 11 1.56 -1.79 21.96
N ILE A 12 1.17 -1.90 20.70
CA ILE A 12 0.12 -2.83 20.28
C ILE A 12 0.57 -4.28 20.47
N SER A 13 1.82 -4.59 20.10
CA SER A 13 2.39 -5.91 20.25
C SER A 13 2.33 -6.39 21.72
N ARG A 14 2.69 -5.53 22.64
CA ARG A 14 2.64 -5.84 24.09
C ARG A 14 1.21 -5.95 24.60
N GLU A 15 0.37 -5.00 24.23
CA GLU A 15 -1.01 -4.93 24.70
C GLU A 15 -1.83 -6.13 24.25
N LYS A 16 -1.66 -6.53 22.97
CA LYS A 16 -2.41 -7.62 22.37
C LYS A 16 -1.70 -8.97 22.45
N ASN A 17 -0.46 -8.97 22.89
CA ASN A 17 0.39 -10.18 22.95
C ASN A 17 0.48 -10.87 21.59
N VAL A 18 0.78 -10.10 20.54
CA VAL A 18 1.00 -10.59 19.19
C VAL A 18 2.38 -10.17 18.70
N GLU A 19 2.92 -10.91 17.74
CA GLU A 19 4.24 -10.64 17.20
C GLU A 19 4.27 -9.30 16.47
N ARG A 20 5.42 -8.62 16.53
CA ARG A 20 5.60 -7.30 15.90
C ARG A 20 5.32 -7.35 14.39
N ASP A 21 5.75 -8.41 13.72
CA ASP A 21 5.55 -8.53 12.27
C ASP A 21 4.06 -8.54 11.90
N VAL A 22 3.24 -9.20 12.71
CA VAL A 22 1.78 -9.22 12.53
C VAL A 22 1.21 -7.81 12.70
N VAL A 23 1.72 -7.07 13.68
CA VAL A 23 1.27 -5.70 13.94
C VAL A 23 1.68 -4.79 12.78
N PHE A 24 2.91 -4.92 12.26
CA PHE A 24 3.34 -4.16 11.09
C PHE A 24 2.41 -4.40 9.89
N GLY A 25 2.04 -5.66 9.65
CA GLY A 25 1.10 -5.98 8.57
C GLY A 25 -0.26 -5.33 8.74
N ALA A 26 -0.77 -5.30 9.98
CA ALA A 26 -2.04 -4.67 10.28
C ALA A 26 -1.96 -3.15 10.07
N VAL A 27 -0.85 -2.52 10.46
CA VAL A 27 -0.63 -1.09 10.26
C VAL A 27 -0.55 -0.77 8.76
N GLU A 28 0.17 -1.59 8.01
CA GLU A 28 0.24 -1.42 6.54
C GLU A 28 -1.15 -1.44 5.91
N SER A 29 -1.99 -2.40 6.31
CA SER A 29 -3.37 -2.49 5.82
C SER A 29 -4.21 -1.27 6.20
N ALA A 30 -4.07 -0.80 7.43
CA ALA A 30 -4.81 0.37 7.91
C ALA A 30 -4.40 1.63 7.14
N LEU A 31 -3.09 1.80 6.91
CA LEU A 31 -2.58 2.93 6.12
C LEU A 31 -3.04 2.87 4.66
N ALA A 32 -3.08 1.66 4.09
CA ALA A 32 -3.56 1.47 2.72
C ALA A 32 -5.04 1.84 2.61
N GLN A 33 -5.86 1.43 3.57
CA GLN A 33 -7.28 1.77 3.56
C GLN A 33 -7.53 3.27 3.74
N ALA A 34 -6.77 3.90 4.63
CA ALA A 34 -6.86 5.35 4.81
C ALA A 34 -6.48 6.09 3.53
N THR A 35 -5.47 5.61 2.82
CA THR A 35 -5.04 6.20 1.55
C THR A 35 -6.12 6.04 0.48
N LYS A 36 -6.75 4.87 0.40
CA LYS A 36 -7.84 4.62 -0.57
C LYS A 36 -8.97 5.62 -0.41
N LYS A 37 -9.29 5.99 0.81
CA LYS A 37 -10.37 6.95 1.08
C LYS A 37 -10.07 8.35 0.54
N LEU A 38 -8.80 8.68 0.34
CA LEU A 38 -8.39 9.98 -0.20
C LEU A 38 -8.42 10.01 -1.73
N HIS A 39 -8.49 8.85 -2.38
CA HIS A 39 -8.54 8.74 -3.82
C HIS A 39 -9.97 8.51 -4.28
N GLN A 40 -10.29 9.04 -5.46
CA GLN A 40 -11.56 8.73 -6.09
C GLN A 40 -11.43 7.39 -6.81
N GLY A 41 -12.53 6.62 -6.80
CA GLY A 41 -12.56 5.33 -7.46
C GLY A 41 -12.01 4.22 -6.58
N ASP A 42 -11.96 3.02 -7.14
CA ASP A 42 -11.56 1.80 -6.44
C ASP A 42 -10.09 1.49 -6.73
N VAL A 43 -9.20 2.31 -6.17
CA VAL A 43 -7.75 2.19 -6.40
C VAL A 43 -7.15 1.06 -5.56
N ASP A 44 -6.04 0.50 -6.05
CA ASP A 44 -5.26 -0.50 -5.32
C ASP A 44 -4.04 0.18 -4.70
N ILE A 45 -3.92 0.10 -3.39
CA ILE A 45 -2.86 0.74 -2.61
C ILE A 45 -2.06 -0.30 -1.85
N ARG A 46 -0.74 -0.16 -1.87
CA ARG A 46 0.16 -0.97 -1.06
C ARG A 46 1.00 -0.05 -0.19
N VAL A 47 1.13 -0.37 1.08
CA VAL A 47 2.02 0.32 2.01
C VAL A 47 3.08 -0.65 2.47
N ALA A 48 4.34 -0.21 2.44
CA ALA A 48 5.47 -1.01 2.89
C ALA A 48 6.17 -0.28 4.05
N VAL A 49 6.24 -0.92 5.21
CA VAL A 49 6.93 -0.39 6.39
C VAL A 49 8.23 -1.14 6.57
N ASP A 50 9.34 -0.37 6.73
CA ASP A 50 10.61 -0.94 7.11
C ASP A 50 10.56 -1.33 8.59
N ARG A 51 10.75 -2.63 8.89
CA ARG A 51 10.60 -3.16 10.24
C ARG A 51 11.66 -2.63 11.21
N ASP A 52 12.79 -2.19 10.69
CA ASP A 52 13.89 -1.70 11.53
C ASP A 52 13.79 -0.21 11.80
N SER A 53 13.52 0.58 10.78
CA SER A 53 13.48 2.05 10.91
C SER A 53 12.09 2.60 11.20
N GLY A 54 11.05 1.86 10.84
CA GLY A 54 9.66 2.33 10.94
C GLY A 54 9.26 3.26 9.81
N ASP A 55 10.17 3.60 8.90
CA ASP A 55 9.84 4.42 7.73
C ASP A 55 8.95 3.63 6.79
N TYR A 56 8.08 4.33 6.09
CA TYR A 56 7.15 3.64 5.20
C TYR A 56 6.91 4.42 3.91
N GLU A 57 6.56 3.67 2.88
CA GLU A 57 6.25 4.20 1.56
C GLU A 57 4.88 3.70 1.13
N THR A 58 4.18 4.51 0.35
CA THR A 58 2.85 4.20 -0.13
C THR A 58 2.86 4.18 -1.65
N PHE A 59 2.25 3.14 -2.24
CA PHE A 59 2.23 2.93 -3.68
C PHE A 59 0.80 2.74 -4.16
N ARG A 60 0.47 3.38 -5.27
CA ARG A 60 -0.71 3.04 -6.05
C ARG A 60 -0.29 2.00 -7.08
N ARG A 61 -1.09 0.95 -7.25
CA ARG A 61 -0.76 -0.19 -8.09
C ARG A 61 -1.75 -0.34 -9.24
N TRP A 62 -1.24 -0.79 -10.38
CA TRP A 62 -2.07 -1.20 -11.50
C TRP A 62 -1.66 -2.61 -11.93
N HIS A 63 -2.64 -3.50 -12.00
CA HIS A 63 -2.45 -4.87 -12.47
C HIS A 63 -2.42 -4.88 -14.00
N VAL A 64 -1.38 -5.44 -14.58
CA VAL A 64 -1.26 -5.53 -16.03
C VAL A 64 -2.15 -6.65 -16.56
N VAL A 65 -3.07 -6.30 -17.44
CA VAL A 65 -4.01 -7.25 -18.04
C VAL A 65 -3.80 -7.34 -19.55
N PRO A 66 -4.22 -8.47 -20.19
CA PRO A 66 -4.08 -8.60 -21.65
C PRO A 66 -4.89 -7.55 -22.39
N ASP A 67 -4.34 -7.06 -23.51
CA ASP A 67 -5.01 -6.02 -24.32
C ASP A 67 -6.40 -6.47 -24.79
N GLU A 68 -6.53 -7.72 -25.18
CA GLU A 68 -7.80 -8.28 -25.65
C GLU A 68 -8.86 -8.41 -24.56
N ALA A 69 -8.47 -8.47 -23.32
CA ALA A 69 -9.42 -8.57 -22.19
C ALA A 69 -10.07 -7.23 -21.86
N GLY A 70 -9.39 -6.13 -22.17
CA GLY A 70 -9.84 -4.80 -21.80
C GLY A 70 -9.78 -4.55 -20.30
N LEU A 71 -10.13 -3.34 -19.87
CA LEU A 71 -10.13 -2.97 -18.47
C LEU A 71 -11.49 -3.30 -17.86
N GLN A 72 -11.50 -4.18 -16.85
CA GLN A 72 -12.70 -4.48 -16.06
C GLN A 72 -12.76 -3.60 -14.82
N LEU A 73 -11.59 -3.30 -14.24
CA LEU A 73 -11.45 -2.42 -13.08
C LEU A 73 -10.46 -1.30 -13.44
N PRO A 74 -10.94 -0.25 -14.13
CA PRO A 74 -10.05 0.77 -14.69
C PRO A 74 -9.13 1.47 -13.68
N ASP A 75 -9.55 1.54 -12.42
CA ASP A 75 -8.75 2.21 -11.38
C ASP A 75 -7.64 1.31 -10.82
N GLN A 76 -7.66 0.02 -11.14
CA GLN A 76 -6.72 -0.98 -10.63
C GLN A 76 -5.96 -1.72 -11.72
N GLU A 77 -6.28 -1.46 -12.99
CA GLU A 77 -5.72 -2.23 -14.11
C GLU A 77 -5.13 -1.33 -15.17
N ILE A 78 -4.17 -1.87 -15.91
CA ILE A 78 -3.55 -1.21 -17.04
C ILE A 78 -3.38 -2.24 -18.15
N LEU A 79 -3.64 -1.84 -19.39
CA LEU A 79 -3.45 -2.72 -20.54
C LEU A 79 -1.96 -2.94 -20.81
N LEU A 80 -1.62 -4.15 -21.25
CA LEU A 80 -0.24 -4.52 -21.48
C LEU A 80 0.51 -3.54 -22.39
N PHE A 81 -0.12 -3.08 -23.47
CA PHE A 81 0.57 -2.18 -24.40
C PHE A 81 0.92 -0.83 -23.75
N GLU A 82 0.05 -0.33 -22.87
CA GLU A 82 0.31 0.89 -22.14
C GLU A 82 1.40 0.70 -21.08
N ALA A 83 1.35 -0.44 -20.40
CA ALA A 83 2.35 -0.78 -19.38
C ALA A 83 3.75 -0.87 -19.99
N LYS A 84 3.85 -1.40 -21.19
CA LYS A 84 5.14 -1.54 -21.90
C LYS A 84 5.74 -0.20 -22.32
N GLU A 85 4.96 0.85 -22.41
CA GLU A 85 5.49 2.18 -22.67
C GLU A 85 6.37 2.66 -21.52
N GLU A 86 6.03 2.29 -20.29
CA GLU A 86 6.83 2.62 -19.10
C GLU A 86 7.89 1.58 -18.80
N MET A 87 7.55 0.31 -18.95
CA MET A 87 8.43 -0.82 -18.64
C MET A 87 8.38 -1.84 -19.78
N PRO A 88 9.30 -1.74 -20.76
CA PRO A 88 9.24 -2.58 -21.96
C PRO A 88 9.23 -4.08 -21.71
N ASP A 89 9.83 -4.54 -20.61
CA ASP A 89 9.92 -5.96 -20.28
C ASP A 89 8.78 -6.49 -19.43
N ILE A 90 7.80 -5.65 -19.11
CA ILE A 90 6.70 -6.06 -18.23
C ILE A 90 5.77 -7.06 -18.94
N GLU A 91 5.21 -7.96 -18.16
CA GLU A 91 4.31 -9.01 -18.66
C GLU A 91 2.96 -8.95 -17.95
N VAL A 92 1.98 -9.64 -18.54
CA VAL A 92 0.64 -9.79 -17.94
C VAL A 92 0.77 -10.38 -16.54
N ASP A 93 -0.08 -9.92 -15.65
CA ASP A 93 -0.14 -10.27 -14.22
C ASP A 93 0.98 -9.68 -13.37
N GLU A 94 1.86 -8.88 -13.95
CA GLU A 94 2.76 -8.07 -13.18
C GLU A 94 2.06 -6.75 -12.79
N TYR A 95 2.74 -5.90 -12.03
CA TYR A 95 2.17 -4.65 -11.54
C TYR A 95 3.06 -3.47 -11.88
N ILE A 96 2.43 -2.34 -12.19
CA ILE A 96 3.10 -1.04 -12.21
C ILE A 96 2.74 -0.36 -10.90
N GLU A 97 3.75 0.22 -10.24
CA GLU A 97 3.56 0.94 -8.98
C GLU A 97 4.05 2.37 -9.11
N GLU A 98 3.28 3.28 -8.54
CA GLU A 98 3.62 4.69 -8.47
C GLU A 98 3.63 5.11 -7.01
N THR A 99 4.73 5.75 -6.57
CA THR A 99 4.82 6.27 -5.20
C THR A 99 3.87 7.44 -5.05
N VAL A 100 3.07 7.41 -4.00
CA VAL A 100 2.13 8.49 -3.69
C VAL A 100 2.38 8.97 -2.26
N ASP A 101 1.80 10.11 -1.90
CA ASP A 101 1.95 10.66 -0.56
C ASP A 101 1.40 9.71 0.48
N SER A 102 2.15 9.54 1.58
CA SER A 102 1.75 8.68 2.68
C SER A 102 0.88 9.43 3.69
N VAL A 103 -0.13 8.73 4.21
CA VAL A 103 -0.94 9.23 5.32
C VAL A 103 -0.08 9.20 6.58
N PRO A 104 -0.07 10.28 7.39
CA PRO A 104 0.68 10.28 8.66
C PRO A 104 0.20 9.20 9.61
N ILE A 105 1.14 8.53 10.29
CA ILE A 105 0.81 7.44 11.21
C ILE A 105 -0.08 7.91 12.37
N GLY A 106 0.05 9.17 12.80
CA GLY A 106 -0.78 9.73 13.86
C GLY A 106 -2.27 9.70 13.54
N ARG A 107 -2.63 9.79 12.27
CA ARG A 107 -4.02 9.71 11.82
C ARG A 107 -4.62 8.33 12.04
N ILE A 108 -3.81 7.29 11.90
CA ILE A 108 -4.21 5.91 12.14
C ILE A 108 -4.49 5.67 13.62
N GLY A 109 -3.62 6.20 14.49
CA GLY A 109 -3.82 6.10 15.93
C GLY A 109 -5.15 6.68 16.39
N ALA A 110 -5.53 7.83 15.83
CA ALA A 110 -6.81 8.47 16.13
C ALA A 110 -8.00 7.65 15.64
N MET A 111 -7.86 6.96 14.51
CA MET A 111 -8.92 6.14 13.95
C MET A 111 -9.07 4.79 14.66
N ALA A 112 -7.99 4.30 15.25
CA ALA A 112 -7.99 3.03 15.99
C ALA A 112 -8.54 3.17 17.40
N ALA A 113 -8.65 4.39 17.88
CA ALA A 113 -9.24 4.68 19.16
C ALA A 113 -10.76 4.73 19.05
#